data_3ebdc33fc52451d35a578b9e423e23a3
#
_entry.id   3ebdc33fc52451d35a578b9e423e23a3
#
_cell.length_a   1.000
_cell.length_b   1.000
_cell.length_c   1.000
_cell.angle_alpha   90.00
_cell.angle_beta   90.00
_cell.angle_gamma   90.00
#
_symmetry.space_group_name_H-M   'P 1'
#
loop_
_entity.id
_entity.type
_entity.pdbx_description
1 polymer ?
#
loop_
_entity_poly.entity_id
_entity_poly.type
_entity_poly.pdbx_seq_one_letter_code
_entity_poly.pdbx_strand_id
1 'polypeptide(L)'
;MFDEKSYSLKMDKAIEVFLKELSSLRTGRANAAMLDLVKVDVYGQQMPINQIGSITTPEPRMINIQVWDASNVALVDAAIKKSDLGLNPQIDGQLIRLPVPELNEERRTELKKLIKSIGEKCKVSIRNVRREANEELKKLLKSKDIGEDEEKSSEKNVQSITDEHIKTVDEKVSLKEKEIMTI
;
A
#
# COMPACT_ATOMS: atom_id res chain seq x y z
N MET A 1 -8.66 -12.99 29.30
CA MET A 1 -7.40 -12.26 29.34
C MET A 1 -7.32 -11.36 28.11
N PHE A 2 -7.11 -10.06 28.28
CA PHE A 2 -7.00 -9.11 27.16
C PHE A 2 -5.72 -9.36 26.35
N ASP A 3 -5.83 -9.45 25.02
CA ASP A 3 -4.69 -9.75 24.15
C ASP A 3 -4.24 -8.52 23.36
N GLU A 4 -3.37 -7.72 23.98
CA GLU A 4 -2.76 -6.52 23.38
C GLU A 4 -2.03 -6.82 22.04
N LYS A 5 -1.41 -8.01 21.92
CA LYS A 5 -0.66 -8.40 20.73
C LYS A 5 -1.57 -8.57 19.52
N SER A 6 -2.78 -9.08 19.72
CA SER A 6 -3.77 -9.21 18.66
C SER A 6 -4.14 -7.86 18.05
N TYR A 7 -4.30 -6.84 18.87
CA TYR A 7 -4.61 -5.47 18.41
C TYR A 7 -3.42 -4.80 17.73
N SER A 8 -2.20 -4.99 18.25
CA SER A 8 -0.98 -4.55 17.58
C SER A 8 -0.85 -5.15 16.18
N LEU A 9 -1.09 -6.46 16.03
CA LEU A 9 -1.07 -7.13 14.74
C LEU A 9 -2.15 -6.61 13.77
N LYS A 10 -3.33 -6.22 14.26
CA LYS A 10 -4.35 -5.58 13.42
C LYS A 10 -3.88 -4.21 12.91
N MET A 11 -3.19 -3.44 13.74
CA MET A 11 -2.59 -2.16 13.34
C MET A 11 -1.45 -2.34 12.34
N ASP A 12 -0.60 -3.35 12.54
CA ASP A 12 0.46 -3.72 11.59
C ASP A 12 -0.10 -4.06 10.21
N LYS A 13 -1.20 -4.83 10.15
CA LYS A 13 -1.88 -5.13 8.89
C LYS A 13 -2.43 -3.88 8.20
N ALA A 14 -2.95 -2.92 8.96
CA ALA A 14 -3.40 -1.65 8.39
C ALA A 14 -2.22 -0.87 7.77
N ILE A 15 -1.05 -0.87 8.41
CA ILE A 15 0.18 -0.27 7.86
C ILE A 15 0.68 -1.04 6.63
N GLU A 16 0.61 -2.35 6.63
CA GLU A 16 1.01 -3.16 5.48
C GLU A 16 0.19 -2.82 4.22
N VAL A 17 -1.14 -2.70 4.36
CA VAL A 17 -2.02 -2.27 3.27
C VAL A 17 -1.67 -0.85 2.82
N PHE A 18 -1.44 0.06 3.75
CA PHE A 18 -1.02 1.43 3.49
C PHE A 18 0.30 1.50 2.70
N LEU A 19 1.30 0.71 3.08
CA LEU A 19 2.60 0.65 2.37
C LEU A 19 2.45 0.11 0.95
N LYS A 20 1.58 -0.86 0.73
CA LYS A 20 1.24 -1.35 -0.61
C LYS A 20 0.61 -0.24 -1.47
N GLU A 21 -0.36 0.48 -0.94
CA GLU A 21 -0.99 1.60 -1.65
C GLU A 21 0.04 2.69 -2.00
N LEU A 22 0.93 3.05 -1.08
CA LEU A 22 2.00 4.02 -1.35
C LEU A 22 2.99 3.54 -2.42
N SER A 23 3.38 2.27 -2.39
CA SER A 23 4.32 1.69 -3.35
C SER A 23 3.75 1.63 -4.76
N SER A 24 2.44 1.48 -4.90
CA SER A 24 1.76 1.44 -6.20
C SER A 24 1.60 2.82 -6.87
N LEU A 25 1.88 3.91 -6.17
CA LEU A 25 1.78 5.24 -6.73
C LEU A 25 2.91 5.52 -7.72
N ARG A 26 2.55 6.09 -8.88
CA ARG A 26 3.51 6.55 -9.87
C ARG A 26 4.19 7.83 -9.39
N THR A 27 5.45 7.74 -9.01
CA THR A 27 6.25 8.83 -8.43
C THR A 27 7.31 9.39 -9.38
N GLY A 28 7.23 9.10 -10.67
CA GLY A 28 8.24 9.50 -11.67
C GLY A 28 9.46 8.58 -11.72
N ARG A 29 9.62 7.64 -10.78
CA ARG A 29 10.59 6.55 -10.85
C ARG A 29 9.91 5.23 -11.17
N ALA A 30 10.59 4.41 -11.95
CA ALA A 30 10.17 3.05 -12.22
C ALA A 30 10.25 2.21 -10.95
N ASN A 31 9.13 1.56 -10.60
CA ASN A 31 9.04 0.64 -9.48
C ASN A 31 8.15 -0.54 -9.88
N ALA A 32 8.65 -1.75 -9.73
CA ALA A 32 7.88 -2.97 -10.01
C ALA A 32 6.55 -3.03 -9.23
N ALA A 33 6.52 -2.47 -8.02
CA ALA A 33 5.31 -2.40 -7.19
C ALA A 33 4.16 -1.58 -7.82
N MET A 34 4.44 -0.71 -8.80
CA MET A 34 3.39 -0.01 -9.55
C MET A 34 2.47 -0.96 -10.32
N LEU A 35 2.95 -2.14 -10.66
CA LEU A 35 2.23 -3.16 -11.42
C LEU A 35 1.50 -4.17 -10.53
N ASP A 36 1.70 -4.14 -9.21
CA ASP A 36 1.10 -5.11 -8.28
C ASP A 36 -0.43 -5.07 -8.26
N LEU A 37 -1.01 -3.92 -8.55
CA LEU A 37 -2.47 -3.74 -8.61
C LEU A 37 -3.06 -4.07 -9.98
N VAL A 38 -2.21 -4.22 -11.00
CA VAL A 38 -2.66 -4.56 -12.36
C VAL A 38 -2.88 -6.07 -12.45
N LYS A 39 -4.12 -6.45 -12.72
CA LYS A 39 -4.50 -7.84 -12.93
C LYS A 39 -4.79 -8.08 -14.40
N VAL A 40 -4.27 -9.17 -14.90
CA VAL A 40 -4.45 -9.63 -16.28
C VAL A 40 -5.39 -10.83 -16.29
N ASP A 41 -6.38 -10.81 -17.16
CA ASP A 41 -7.28 -11.95 -17.34
C ASP A 41 -6.62 -12.97 -18.28
N VAL A 42 -6.12 -14.07 -17.70
CA VAL A 42 -5.46 -15.16 -18.42
C VAL A 42 -6.22 -16.44 -18.13
N TYR A 43 -6.67 -17.10 -19.20
CA TYR A 43 -7.46 -18.35 -19.11
C TYR A 43 -8.70 -18.25 -18.19
N GLY A 44 -9.35 -17.08 -18.17
CA GLY A 44 -10.54 -16.83 -17.33
C GLY A 44 -10.25 -16.60 -15.85
N GLN A 45 -8.99 -16.42 -15.47
CA GLN A 45 -8.56 -16.08 -14.12
C GLN A 45 -7.79 -14.76 -14.10
N GLN A 46 -8.06 -13.93 -13.10
CA GLN A 46 -7.29 -12.71 -12.88
C GLN A 46 -5.98 -13.02 -12.16
N MET A 47 -4.88 -12.83 -12.85
CA MET A 47 -3.53 -13.09 -12.36
C MET A 47 -2.72 -11.79 -12.29
N PRO A 48 -1.89 -11.59 -11.25
CA PRO A 48 -0.95 -10.47 -11.22
C PRO A 48 0.15 -10.68 -12.27
N ILE A 49 0.72 -9.58 -12.77
CA ILE A 49 1.73 -9.61 -13.85
C ILE A 49 2.97 -10.44 -13.46
N ASN A 50 3.36 -10.42 -12.18
CA ASN A 50 4.51 -11.19 -11.68
C ASN A 50 4.35 -12.71 -11.79
N GLN A 51 3.13 -13.20 -11.98
CA GLN A 51 2.85 -14.63 -12.22
C GLN A 51 2.81 -14.99 -13.71
N ILE A 52 2.88 -14.01 -14.59
CA ILE A 52 2.80 -14.18 -16.05
C ILE A 52 4.15 -13.87 -16.71
N GLY A 53 4.97 -13.08 -16.07
CA GLY A 53 6.25 -12.64 -16.58
C GLY A 53 7.19 -12.15 -15.48
N SER A 54 8.42 -11.84 -15.87
CA SER A 54 9.44 -11.27 -15.02
C SER A 54 9.45 -9.75 -15.17
N ILE A 55 9.42 -9.01 -14.05
CA ILE A 55 9.44 -7.55 -14.02
C ILE A 55 10.82 -7.08 -13.61
N THR A 56 11.42 -6.21 -14.39
CA THR A 56 12.72 -5.61 -14.12
C THR A 56 12.67 -4.10 -14.34
N THR A 57 13.54 -3.36 -13.63
CA THR A 57 13.71 -1.91 -13.77
C THR A 57 15.15 -1.59 -14.16
N PRO A 58 15.52 -1.76 -15.44
CA PRO A 58 16.91 -1.57 -15.88
C PRO A 58 17.38 -0.12 -15.78
N GLU A 59 16.46 0.83 -15.84
CA GLU A 59 16.70 2.26 -15.76
C GLU A 59 15.75 2.93 -14.76
N PRO A 60 16.10 4.10 -14.21
CA PRO A 60 15.27 4.79 -13.21
C PRO A 60 13.84 5.11 -13.65
N ARG A 61 13.59 5.17 -14.96
CA ARG A 61 12.29 5.49 -15.55
C ARG A 61 11.82 4.47 -16.59
N MET A 62 12.32 3.24 -16.52
CA MET A 62 11.95 2.17 -17.43
C MET A 62 11.59 0.91 -16.66
N ILE A 63 10.43 0.36 -16.92
CA ILE A 63 10.02 -0.97 -16.44
C ILE A 63 9.99 -1.90 -17.64
N ASN A 64 10.64 -3.05 -17.53
CA ASN A 64 10.58 -4.11 -18.51
C ASN A 64 9.80 -5.29 -17.95
N ILE A 65 8.87 -5.81 -18.74
CA ILE A 65 8.12 -7.03 -18.44
C ILE A 65 8.48 -8.06 -19.49
N GLN A 66 9.17 -9.11 -19.10
CA GLN A 66 9.42 -10.27 -19.95
C GLN A 66 8.30 -11.28 -19.76
N VAL A 67 7.35 -11.32 -20.67
CA VAL A 67 6.22 -12.26 -20.64
C VAL A 67 6.70 -13.64 -21.07
N TRP A 68 6.38 -14.66 -20.26
CA TRP A 68 6.86 -16.03 -20.54
C TRP A 68 6.15 -16.70 -21.70
N ASP A 69 4.88 -16.38 -21.91
CA ASP A 69 4.08 -16.91 -23.01
C ASP A 69 3.70 -15.79 -23.98
N ALA A 70 4.11 -15.93 -25.24
CA ALA A 70 3.85 -14.95 -26.28
C ALA A 70 2.35 -14.67 -26.49
N SER A 71 1.47 -15.63 -26.23
CA SER A 71 0.02 -15.46 -26.32
C SER A 71 -0.56 -14.48 -25.28
N ASN A 72 0.14 -14.29 -24.16
CA ASN A 72 -0.29 -13.40 -23.08
C ASN A 72 0.18 -11.95 -23.24
N VAL A 73 1.08 -11.65 -24.17
CA VAL A 73 1.63 -10.30 -24.39
C VAL A 73 0.52 -9.28 -24.66
N ALA A 74 -0.42 -9.60 -25.55
CA ALA A 74 -1.53 -8.72 -25.89
C ALA A 74 -2.47 -8.49 -24.69
N LEU A 75 -2.66 -9.49 -23.85
CA LEU A 75 -3.48 -9.40 -22.64
C LEU A 75 -2.84 -8.50 -21.58
N VAL A 76 -1.53 -8.61 -21.39
CA VAL A 76 -0.76 -7.75 -20.48
C VAL A 76 -0.78 -6.30 -20.97
N ASP A 77 -0.55 -6.06 -22.28
CA ASP A 77 -0.63 -4.74 -22.89
C ASP A 77 -2.00 -4.09 -22.66
N ALA A 78 -3.08 -4.81 -22.94
CA ALA A 78 -4.45 -4.34 -22.74
C ALA A 78 -4.74 -4.02 -21.29
N ALA A 79 -4.30 -4.85 -20.34
CA ALA A 79 -4.49 -4.64 -18.92
C ALA A 79 -3.76 -3.39 -18.42
N ILE A 80 -2.54 -3.14 -18.89
CA ILE A 80 -1.76 -1.94 -18.54
C ILE A 80 -2.40 -0.68 -19.09
N LYS A 81 -2.84 -0.70 -20.36
CA LYS A 81 -3.53 0.44 -20.99
C LYS A 81 -4.85 0.78 -20.29
N LYS A 82 -5.55 -0.23 -19.80
CA LYS A 82 -6.81 -0.07 -19.05
C LYS A 82 -6.61 0.41 -17.62
N SER A 83 -5.40 0.26 -17.06
CA SER A 83 -5.09 0.72 -15.71
C SER A 83 -4.96 2.25 -15.67
N ASP A 84 -5.24 2.83 -14.47
CA ASP A 84 -5.13 4.28 -14.24
C ASP A 84 -3.68 4.77 -14.08
N LEU A 85 -2.68 3.94 -14.39
CA LEU A 85 -1.26 4.30 -14.25
C LEU A 85 -0.80 5.30 -15.29
N GLY A 86 -1.51 5.46 -16.41
CA GLY A 86 -1.13 6.37 -17.51
C GLY A 86 0.19 6.01 -18.17
N LEU A 87 0.52 4.73 -18.23
CA LEU A 87 1.70 4.20 -18.89
C LEU A 87 1.35 3.73 -20.29
N ASN A 88 2.25 3.99 -21.25
CA ASN A 88 2.13 3.53 -22.63
C ASN A 88 3.09 2.38 -22.88
N PRO A 89 2.62 1.12 -22.90
CA PRO A 89 3.47 -0.03 -23.16
C PRO A 89 3.95 -0.06 -24.61
N GLN A 90 5.21 -0.43 -24.79
CA GLN A 90 5.84 -0.69 -26.09
C GLN A 90 6.19 -2.16 -26.16
N ILE A 91 5.63 -2.86 -27.14
CA ILE A 91 5.83 -4.30 -27.34
C ILE A 91 7.02 -4.54 -28.26
N ASP A 92 7.94 -5.38 -27.80
CA ASP A 92 9.10 -5.86 -28.55
C ASP A 92 9.17 -7.39 -28.38
N GLY A 93 8.46 -8.13 -29.24
CA GLY A 93 8.31 -9.57 -29.12
C GLY A 93 7.57 -9.97 -27.84
N GLN A 94 8.24 -10.67 -26.93
CA GLN A 94 7.73 -11.03 -25.59
C GLN A 94 8.13 -10.03 -24.50
N LEU A 95 8.91 -9.01 -24.86
CA LEU A 95 9.31 -7.92 -23.95
C LEU A 95 8.33 -6.76 -24.09
N ILE A 96 7.79 -6.30 -22.96
CA ILE A 96 7.00 -5.08 -22.88
C ILE A 96 7.83 -4.04 -22.14
N ARG A 97 8.08 -2.91 -22.80
CA ARG A 97 8.78 -1.77 -22.21
C ARG A 97 7.77 -0.72 -21.77
N LEU A 98 7.90 -0.29 -20.53
CA LEU A 98 7.04 0.73 -19.93
C LEU A 98 7.90 1.96 -19.55
N PRO A 99 7.96 2.99 -20.41
CA PRO A 99 8.58 4.24 -20.02
C PRO A 99 7.69 4.95 -18.98
N VAL A 100 8.30 5.38 -17.87
CA VAL A 100 7.63 6.16 -16.82
C VAL A 100 7.89 7.63 -17.09
N PRO A 101 6.88 8.43 -17.46
CA PRO A 101 7.06 9.86 -17.73
C PRO A 101 7.39 10.64 -16.46
N GLU A 102 8.07 11.79 -16.62
CA GLU A 102 8.35 12.72 -15.54
C GLU A 102 7.06 13.29 -14.94
N LEU A 103 7.15 13.65 -13.66
CA LEU A 103 6.07 14.37 -13.00
C LEU A 103 6.19 15.88 -13.29
N ASN A 104 5.11 16.51 -13.74
CA ASN A 104 4.98 17.95 -13.74
C ASN A 104 4.56 18.45 -12.35
N GLU A 105 4.61 19.77 -12.11
CA GLU A 105 4.28 20.37 -10.80
C GLU A 105 2.82 20.12 -10.40
N GLU A 106 1.90 20.15 -11.34
CA GLU A 106 0.49 19.87 -11.10
C GLU A 106 0.30 18.44 -10.58
N ARG A 107 0.92 17.47 -11.25
CA ARG A 107 0.84 16.05 -10.84
C ARG A 107 1.52 15.80 -9.50
N ARG A 108 2.62 16.49 -9.21
CA ARG A 108 3.26 16.42 -7.89
C ARG A 108 2.34 16.91 -6.78
N THR A 109 1.62 17.99 -7.02
CA THR A 109 0.64 18.54 -6.07
C THR A 109 -0.53 17.60 -5.83
N GLU A 110 -1.05 17.00 -6.90
CA GLU A 110 -2.11 15.96 -6.79
C GLU A 110 -1.65 14.75 -5.98
N LEU A 111 -0.43 14.26 -6.28
CA LEU A 111 0.14 13.12 -5.57
C LEU A 111 0.36 13.41 -4.09
N LYS A 112 0.79 14.60 -3.71
CA LYS A 112 0.88 15.00 -2.30
C LYS A 112 -0.46 14.91 -1.59
N LYS A 113 -1.52 15.42 -2.21
CA LYS A 113 -2.87 15.34 -1.66
C LYS A 113 -3.32 13.87 -1.51
N LEU A 114 -3.05 13.07 -2.52
CA LEU A 114 -3.37 11.64 -2.52
C LEU A 114 -2.62 10.88 -1.42
N ILE A 115 -1.31 11.12 -1.26
CA ILE A 115 -0.51 10.51 -0.20
C ILE A 115 -1.03 10.86 1.18
N LYS A 116 -1.38 12.12 1.42
CA LYS A 116 -1.98 12.55 2.68
C LYS A 116 -3.33 11.86 2.93
N SER A 117 -4.16 11.75 1.91
CA SER A 117 -5.44 11.05 2.00
C SER A 117 -5.27 9.57 2.34
N ILE A 118 -4.33 8.88 1.71
CA ILE A 118 -4.02 7.47 2.00
C ILE A 118 -3.51 7.33 3.44
N GLY A 119 -2.64 8.24 3.89
CA GLY A 119 -2.15 8.27 5.27
C GLY A 119 -3.26 8.47 6.30
N GLU A 120 -4.18 9.42 6.07
CA GLU A 120 -5.32 9.65 6.96
C GLU A 120 -6.26 8.43 7.01
N LYS A 121 -6.51 7.78 5.88
CA LYS A 121 -7.31 6.55 5.83
C LYS A 121 -6.69 5.43 6.68
N CYS A 122 -5.37 5.27 6.63
CA CYS A 122 -4.66 4.33 7.48
C CYS A 122 -4.77 4.70 8.97
N LYS A 123 -4.58 5.97 9.32
CA LYS A 123 -4.72 6.45 10.72
C LYS A 123 -6.13 6.24 11.25
N VAL A 124 -7.16 6.43 10.43
CA VAL A 124 -8.55 6.11 10.81
C VAL A 124 -8.71 4.62 11.12
N SER A 125 -8.13 3.73 10.29
CA SER A 125 -8.16 2.29 10.55
C SER A 125 -7.47 1.93 11.87
N ILE A 126 -6.32 2.53 12.17
CA ILE A 126 -5.60 2.32 13.43
C ILE A 126 -6.43 2.82 14.63
N ARG A 127 -7.06 3.98 14.51
CA ARG A 127 -7.96 4.51 15.57
C ARG A 127 -9.19 3.63 15.79
N ASN A 128 -9.72 3.00 14.77
CA ASN A 128 -10.82 2.06 14.89
C ASN A 128 -10.39 0.80 15.66
N VAL A 129 -9.21 0.26 15.37
CA VAL A 129 -8.64 -0.87 16.14
C VAL A 129 -8.47 -0.49 17.62
N ARG A 130 -8.00 0.72 17.92
CA ARG A 130 -7.93 1.22 19.31
C ARG A 130 -9.31 1.26 19.97
N ARG A 131 -10.34 1.72 19.25
CA ARG A 131 -11.71 1.75 19.79
C ARG A 131 -12.22 0.35 20.10
N GLU A 132 -12.00 -0.61 19.21
CA GLU A 132 -12.33 -2.01 19.44
C GLU A 132 -11.65 -2.56 20.71
N ALA A 133 -10.35 -2.27 20.90
CA ALA A 133 -9.61 -2.67 22.09
C ALA A 133 -10.20 -2.07 23.38
N ASN A 134 -10.49 -0.78 23.37
CA ASN A 134 -11.08 -0.10 24.53
C ASN A 134 -12.50 -0.58 24.84
N GLU A 135 -13.28 -0.94 23.82
CA GLU A 135 -14.61 -1.55 24.01
C GLU A 135 -14.52 -2.95 24.63
N GLU A 136 -13.53 -3.74 24.23
CA GLU A 136 -13.29 -5.05 24.85
C GLU A 136 -12.85 -4.90 26.30
N LEU A 137 -11.94 -3.96 26.63
CA LEU A 137 -11.53 -3.67 28.00
C LEU A 137 -12.73 -3.29 28.90
N LYS A 138 -13.62 -2.44 28.41
CA LYS A 138 -14.85 -2.05 29.13
C LYS A 138 -15.80 -3.24 29.34
N LYS A 139 -15.89 -4.17 28.38
CA LYS A 139 -16.69 -5.39 28.55
C LYS A 139 -16.09 -6.30 29.63
N LEU A 140 -14.77 -6.51 29.62
CA LEU A 140 -14.06 -7.31 30.61
C LEU A 140 -14.16 -6.70 32.02
N LEU A 141 -14.13 -5.38 32.14
CA LEU A 141 -14.35 -4.70 33.43
C LEU A 141 -15.79 -4.90 33.92
N LYS A 142 -16.79 -4.80 33.05
CA LYS A 142 -18.20 -5.03 33.41
C LYS A 142 -18.47 -6.47 33.86
N SER A 143 -17.83 -7.44 33.21
CA SER A 143 -17.92 -8.86 33.59
C SER A 143 -17.09 -9.21 34.83
N LYS A 144 -16.32 -8.26 35.36
CA LYS A 144 -15.38 -8.43 36.47
C LYS A 144 -14.26 -9.44 36.19
N ASP A 145 -13.92 -9.64 34.92
CA ASP A 145 -12.80 -10.48 34.51
C ASP A 145 -11.45 -9.78 34.69
N ILE A 146 -11.46 -8.46 34.72
CA ILE A 146 -10.30 -7.59 35.05
C ILE A 146 -10.69 -6.53 36.07
N GLY A 147 -9.69 -6.02 36.83
CA GLY A 147 -9.84 -4.90 37.76
C GLY A 147 -9.71 -3.53 37.09
N GLU A 148 -10.13 -2.47 37.78
CA GLU A 148 -10.02 -1.08 37.29
C GLU A 148 -8.57 -0.66 37.00
N ASP A 149 -7.61 -1.12 37.81
CA ASP A 149 -6.20 -0.77 37.65
C ASP A 149 -5.60 -1.49 36.40
N GLU A 150 -6.01 -2.72 36.16
CA GLU A 150 -5.63 -3.50 34.99
C GLU A 150 -6.24 -2.89 33.72
N GLU A 151 -7.51 -2.49 33.75
CA GLU A 151 -8.18 -1.80 32.64
C GLU A 151 -7.44 -0.51 32.27
N LYS A 152 -7.13 0.37 33.24
CA LYS A 152 -6.41 1.62 33.02
C LYS A 152 -5.00 1.41 32.50
N SER A 153 -4.30 0.39 32.98
CA SER A 153 -2.96 0.05 32.51
C SER A 153 -2.99 -0.44 31.05
N SER A 154 -3.91 -1.34 30.73
CA SER A 154 -4.08 -1.85 29.36
C SER A 154 -4.54 -0.75 28.39
N GLU A 155 -5.41 0.16 28.80
CA GLU A 155 -5.81 1.32 28.00
C GLU A 155 -4.62 2.22 27.65
N LYS A 156 -3.72 2.47 28.61
CA LYS A 156 -2.48 3.22 28.37
C LYS A 156 -1.56 2.51 27.38
N ASN A 157 -1.41 1.19 27.51
CA ASN A 157 -0.60 0.40 26.60
C ASN A 157 -1.18 0.44 25.17
N VAL A 158 -2.48 0.26 25.01
CA VAL A 158 -3.17 0.37 23.73
C VAL A 158 -2.99 1.77 23.11
N GLN A 159 -3.04 2.82 23.93
CA GLN A 159 -2.79 4.18 23.46
C GLN A 159 -1.34 4.35 22.99
N SER A 160 -0.36 3.84 23.73
CA SER A 160 1.06 3.90 23.35
C SER A 160 1.32 3.18 22.04
N ILE A 161 0.79 1.96 21.87
CA ILE A 161 0.87 1.19 20.62
C ILE A 161 0.24 1.96 19.46
N THR A 162 -0.91 2.58 19.69
CA THR A 162 -1.60 3.40 18.68
C THR A 162 -0.74 4.58 18.24
N ASP A 163 -0.14 5.29 19.20
CA ASP A 163 0.68 6.48 18.92
C ASP A 163 1.95 6.12 18.14
N GLU A 164 2.58 4.99 18.45
CA GLU A 164 3.74 4.47 17.69
C GLU A 164 3.37 4.13 16.24
N HIS A 165 2.23 3.49 16.03
CA HIS A 165 1.76 3.15 14.68
C HIS A 165 1.40 4.41 13.87
N ILE A 166 0.72 5.39 14.49
CA ILE A 166 0.40 6.67 13.83
C ILE A 166 1.68 7.42 13.46
N LYS A 167 2.68 7.45 14.36
CA LYS A 167 3.98 8.06 14.07
C LYS A 167 4.66 7.39 12.87
N THR A 168 4.63 6.07 12.80
CA THR A 168 5.17 5.32 11.66
C THR A 168 4.48 5.72 10.34
N VAL A 169 3.16 5.87 10.34
CA VAL A 169 2.41 6.33 9.17
C VAL A 169 2.85 7.74 8.76
N ASP A 170 2.95 8.67 9.70
CA ASP A 170 3.35 10.06 9.42
C ASP A 170 4.79 10.14 8.87
N GLU A 171 5.72 9.34 9.38
CA GLU A 171 7.09 9.24 8.87
C GLU A 171 7.12 8.72 7.42
N LYS A 172 6.34 7.67 7.11
CA LYS A 172 6.26 7.12 5.75
C LYS A 172 5.61 8.09 4.76
N VAL A 173 4.58 8.82 5.18
CA VAL A 173 3.96 9.89 4.38
C VAL A 173 5.00 10.98 4.07
N SER A 174 5.72 11.46 5.08
CA SER A 174 6.76 12.49 4.92
C SER A 174 7.89 12.05 3.99
N LEU A 175 8.36 10.80 4.11
CA LEU A 175 9.39 10.24 3.23
C LEU A 175 8.90 10.17 1.79
N LYS A 176 7.66 9.74 1.57
CA LYS A 176 7.08 9.64 0.22
C LYS A 176 6.88 11.02 -0.42
N GLU A 177 6.45 12.01 0.36
CA GLU A 177 6.35 13.40 -0.11
C GLU A 177 7.72 13.96 -0.54
N LYS A 178 8.77 13.71 0.24
CA LYS A 178 10.14 14.10 -0.11
C LYS A 178 10.62 13.42 -1.39
N GLU A 179 10.36 12.12 -1.53
CA GLU A 179 10.70 11.36 -2.73
C GLU A 179 10.11 12.01 -3.99
N ILE A 180 8.85 12.42 -3.96
CA ILE A 180 8.18 13.07 -5.09
C ILE A 180 8.78 14.45 -5.42
N MET A 181 9.31 15.14 -4.44
CA MET A 181 9.88 16.48 -4.64
C MET A 181 11.31 16.45 -5.17
N THR A 182 12.04 15.36 -4.98
CA THR A 182 13.47 15.24 -5.34
C THR A 182 13.72 14.60 -6.71
N ILE A 183 12.67 14.17 -7.40
CA ILE A 183 12.75 13.51 -8.72
C ILE A 183 12.52 14.52 -9.84
#